data_24f477e27c29830a6794c0ef4f76c366
#
_entry.id   24f477e27c29830a6794c0ef4f76c366
#
_cell.length_a   1.000
_cell.length_b   1.000
_cell.length_c   1.000
_cell.angle_alpha   90.00
_cell.angle_beta   90.00
_cell.angle_gamma   90.00
#
_symmetry.space_group_name_H-M   'P 1'
#
loop_
_entity.id
_entity.type
_entity.pdbx_description
1 polymer ?
#
loop_
_entity_poly.entity_id
_entity_poly.type
_entity_poly.pdbx_seq_one_letter_code
_entity_poly.pdbx_strand_id
1 'polypeptide(L)'
;VRRLIKYLLYTKLIRPITRSEGSIRQVSWGVGLGVFFALTPTVGIQMYAVALVWALCRYLLNAHFNLPVAIAMVWISNPLTMIPLYYLFLVSGYAVMETQEKLSFALFDNKLSSFSEMESIWNSIVEATRFLIIELGWPMVVGSLFY
;
A
#
# COMPACT_ATOMS: atom_id res chain seq x y z
N VAL A 1 -0.03 -24.45 -5.86
CA VAL A 1 0.26 -23.01 -5.75
C VAL A 1 -0.12 -22.28 -7.04
N ARG A 2 0.37 -22.68 -8.22
CA ARG A 2 0.12 -22.02 -9.51
C ARG A 2 -1.36 -21.95 -9.93
N ARG A 3 -2.14 -23.01 -9.62
CA ARG A 3 -3.61 -23.02 -9.89
C ARG A 3 -4.37 -22.08 -8.94
N LEU A 4 -3.96 -22.02 -7.68
CA LEU A 4 -4.55 -21.15 -6.67
C LEU A 4 -4.31 -19.68 -7.02
N ILE A 5 -3.09 -19.32 -7.42
CA ILE A 5 -2.72 -17.97 -7.85
C ILE A 5 -3.55 -17.56 -9.09
N LYS A 6 -3.65 -18.44 -10.11
CA LYS A 6 -4.50 -18.19 -11.28
C LYS A 6 -5.97 -17.98 -10.89
N TYR A 7 -6.50 -18.79 -10.00
CA TYR A 7 -7.88 -18.69 -9.54
C TYR A 7 -8.11 -17.36 -8.78
N LEU A 8 -7.20 -16.99 -7.89
CA LEU A 8 -7.28 -15.72 -7.15
C LEU A 8 -7.18 -14.51 -8.08
N LEU A 9 -6.23 -14.51 -9.01
CA LEU A 9 -6.10 -13.45 -10.01
C LEU A 9 -7.36 -13.33 -10.87
N TYR A 10 -7.89 -14.46 -11.34
CA TYR A 10 -9.08 -14.44 -12.17
C TYR A 10 -10.31 -13.93 -11.40
N THR A 11 -10.56 -14.46 -10.20
CA THR A 11 -11.76 -14.12 -9.42
C THR A 11 -11.71 -12.73 -8.80
N LYS A 12 -10.54 -12.27 -8.38
CA LYS A 12 -10.37 -11.00 -7.65
C LYS A 12 -10.03 -9.81 -8.55
N LEU A 13 -9.34 -10.04 -9.67
CA LEU A 13 -8.93 -8.98 -10.59
C LEU A 13 -9.73 -9.02 -11.90
N ILE A 14 -9.68 -10.14 -12.62
CA ILE A 14 -10.23 -10.19 -13.99
C ILE A 14 -11.77 -10.15 -13.97
N ARG A 15 -12.41 -10.94 -13.12
CA ARG A 15 -13.86 -11.04 -13.07
C ARG A 15 -14.58 -9.72 -12.73
N PRO A 16 -14.16 -8.92 -11.74
CA PRO A 16 -14.77 -7.61 -11.48
C PRO A 16 -14.64 -6.64 -12.64
N ILE A 17 -13.50 -6.66 -13.36
CA ILE A 17 -13.26 -5.78 -14.51
C ILE A 17 -14.13 -6.19 -15.68
N THR A 18 -14.16 -7.48 -16.03
CA THR A 18 -14.89 -7.98 -17.21
C THR A 18 -16.41 -7.99 -17.05
N ARG A 19 -16.91 -8.01 -15.81
CA ARG A 19 -18.33 -7.94 -15.48
C ARG A 19 -18.78 -6.59 -14.93
N SER A 20 -17.89 -5.59 -14.96
CA SER A 20 -18.24 -4.26 -14.46
C SER A 20 -19.26 -3.59 -15.37
N GLU A 21 -20.41 -3.28 -14.83
CA GLU A 21 -21.38 -2.38 -15.47
C GLU A 21 -20.88 -0.95 -15.31
N GLY A 22 -20.64 -0.23 -16.39
CA GLY A 22 -20.20 1.15 -16.36
C GLY A 22 -19.56 1.59 -17.68
N SER A 23 -19.48 2.90 -17.87
CA SER A 23 -18.78 3.45 -19.04
C SER A 23 -17.28 3.15 -18.96
N ILE A 24 -16.60 3.07 -20.11
CA ILE A 24 -15.14 2.88 -20.18
C ILE A 24 -14.42 3.89 -19.29
N ARG A 25 -14.88 5.14 -19.26
CA ARG A 25 -14.33 6.20 -18.41
C ARG A 25 -14.41 5.87 -16.92
N GLN A 26 -15.55 5.36 -16.46
CA GLN A 26 -15.73 4.97 -15.04
C GLN A 26 -14.83 3.81 -14.65
N VAL A 27 -14.66 2.82 -15.54
CA VAL A 27 -13.77 1.69 -15.34
C VAL A 27 -12.31 2.16 -15.30
N SER A 28 -11.89 3.02 -16.24
CA SER A 28 -10.53 3.56 -16.29
C SER A 28 -10.17 4.34 -15.04
N TRP A 29 -11.07 5.20 -14.54
CA TRP A 29 -10.87 5.90 -13.27
C TRP A 29 -10.81 4.93 -12.09
N GLY A 30 -11.65 3.89 -12.09
CA GLY A 30 -11.60 2.84 -11.07
C GLY A 30 -10.27 2.11 -11.05
N VAL A 31 -9.74 1.75 -12.22
CA VAL A 31 -8.40 1.13 -12.34
C VAL A 31 -7.31 2.08 -11.85
N GLY A 32 -7.28 3.32 -12.36
CA GLY A 32 -6.25 4.29 -12.00
C GLY A 32 -6.20 4.58 -10.50
N LEU A 33 -7.35 4.88 -9.89
CA LEU A 33 -7.43 5.14 -8.46
C LEU A 33 -7.11 3.88 -7.63
N GLY A 34 -7.60 2.71 -8.06
CA GLY A 34 -7.31 1.46 -7.36
C GLY A 34 -5.82 1.12 -7.36
N VAL A 35 -5.13 1.29 -8.50
CA VAL A 35 -3.67 1.10 -8.61
C VAL A 35 -2.92 2.14 -7.78
N PHE A 36 -3.32 3.41 -7.84
CA PHE A 36 -2.72 4.47 -7.04
C PHE A 36 -2.74 4.13 -5.54
N PHE A 37 -3.89 3.71 -5.02
CA PHE A 37 -3.97 3.31 -3.62
C PHE A 37 -3.25 1.98 -3.34
N ALA A 38 -3.20 1.04 -4.29
CA ALA A 38 -2.43 -0.20 -4.14
C ALA A 38 -0.93 0.08 -3.99
N LEU A 39 -0.41 1.08 -4.69
CA LEU A 39 1.01 1.47 -4.67
C LEU A 39 1.35 2.42 -3.51
N THR A 40 0.37 2.97 -2.80
CA THR A 40 0.64 3.73 -1.57
C THR A 40 0.95 2.78 -0.41
N PRO A 41 2.02 3.00 0.38
CA PRO A 41 2.39 2.10 1.48
C PRO A 41 1.48 2.27 2.72
N THR A 42 0.17 2.10 2.53
CA THR A 42 -0.87 2.28 3.57
C THR A 42 -1.56 0.95 3.86
N VAL A 43 -0.85 0.06 4.56
CA VAL A 43 -1.32 -1.31 4.86
C VAL A 43 -2.68 -1.30 5.56
N GLY A 44 -3.62 -2.06 5.00
CA GLY A 44 -4.92 -2.34 5.62
C GLY A 44 -5.98 -1.26 5.44
N ILE A 45 -5.61 0.01 5.21
CA ILE A 45 -6.58 1.11 5.06
C ILE A 45 -6.90 1.47 3.61
N GLN A 46 -6.19 0.89 2.64
CA GLN A 46 -6.33 1.19 1.20
C GLN A 46 -7.76 1.02 0.67
N MET A 47 -8.45 -0.04 1.08
CA MET A 47 -9.83 -0.29 0.66
C MET A 47 -10.80 0.77 1.21
N TYR A 48 -10.59 1.17 2.47
CA TYR A 48 -11.40 2.22 3.10
C TYR A 48 -11.11 3.58 2.45
N ALA A 49 -9.85 3.87 2.13
CA ALA A 49 -9.45 5.09 1.45
C ALA A 49 -10.10 5.20 0.06
N VAL A 50 -10.08 4.13 -0.74
CA VAL A 50 -10.76 4.08 -2.05
C VAL A 50 -12.26 4.27 -1.90
N ALA A 51 -12.89 3.61 -0.93
CA ALA A 51 -14.32 3.75 -0.68
C ALA A 51 -14.69 5.19 -0.25
N LEU A 52 -13.86 5.81 0.59
CA LEU A 52 -14.02 7.20 1.00
C LEU A 52 -13.90 8.15 -0.20
N VAL A 53 -12.87 7.99 -1.03
CA VAL A 53 -12.70 8.81 -2.25
C VAL A 53 -13.87 8.61 -3.21
N TRP A 54 -14.36 7.38 -3.36
CA TRP A 54 -15.55 7.12 -4.16
C TRP A 54 -16.78 7.88 -3.62
N ALA A 55 -17.00 7.85 -2.30
CA ALA A 55 -18.10 8.55 -1.66
C ALA A 55 -17.97 10.08 -1.86
N LEU A 56 -16.77 10.64 -1.65
CA LEU A 56 -16.50 12.05 -1.88
C LEU A 56 -16.74 12.44 -3.34
N CYS A 57 -16.22 11.69 -4.29
CA CYS A 57 -16.44 11.94 -5.71
C CYS A 57 -17.94 11.89 -6.06
N ARG A 58 -18.67 10.92 -5.54
CA ARG A 58 -20.08 10.74 -5.81
C ARG A 58 -20.96 11.86 -5.23
N TYR A 59 -20.71 12.23 -3.96
CA TYR A 59 -21.59 13.14 -3.24
C TYR A 59 -21.21 14.61 -3.37
N LEU A 60 -19.89 14.91 -3.51
CA LEU A 60 -19.41 16.30 -3.60
C LEU A 60 -19.17 16.75 -5.04
N LEU A 61 -18.63 15.87 -5.90
CA LEU A 61 -18.20 16.23 -7.25
C LEU A 61 -19.17 15.74 -8.33
N ASN A 62 -20.21 14.99 -7.96
CA ASN A 62 -21.13 14.34 -8.90
C ASN A 62 -20.40 13.47 -9.95
N ALA A 63 -19.18 13.03 -9.62
CA ALA A 63 -18.33 12.22 -10.47
C ALA A 63 -18.40 10.76 -10.00
N HIS A 64 -18.45 9.83 -10.96
CA HIS A 64 -18.61 8.41 -10.67
C HIS A 64 -17.47 7.63 -11.27
N PHE A 65 -16.82 6.78 -10.48
CA PHE A 65 -15.94 5.74 -10.97
C PHE A 65 -16.41 4.36 -10.48
N ASN A 66 -15.94 3.31 -11.11
CA ASN A 66 -16.34 1.95 -10.78
C ASN A 66 -15.64 1.46 -9.51
N LEU A 67 -16.34 1.53 -8.36
CA LEU A 67 -15.81 1.13 -7.05
C LEU A 67 -15.39 -0.35 -6.99
N PRO A 68 -16.18 -1.33 -7.50
CA PRO A 68 -15.77 -2.73 -7.55
C PRO A 68 -14.44 -2.95 -8.28
N VAL A 69 -14.21 -2.23 -9.38
CA VAL A 69 -12.95 -2.29 -10.13
C VAL A 69 -11.82 -1.68 -9.32
N ALA A 70 -12.04 -0.53 -8.69
CA ALA A 70 -11.03 0.11 -7.86
C ALA A 70 -10.62 -0.78 -6.68
N ILE A 71 -11.55 -1.39 -5.96
CA ILE A 71 -11.27 -2.34 -4.88
C ILE A 71 -10.52 -3.57 -5.40
N ALA A 72 -10.88 -4.08 -6.60
CA ALA A 72 -10.16 -5.19 -7.21
C ALA A 72 -8.70 -4.83 -7.51
N MET A 73 -8.44 -3.60 -7.96
CA MET A 73 -7.07 -3.12 -8.23
C MET A 73 -6.25 -2.93 -6.96
N VAL A 74 -6.85 -2.53 -5.85
CA VAL A 74 -6.17 -2.46 -4.54
C VAL A 74 -5.59 -3.82 -4.14
N TRP A 75 -6.18 -4.92 -4.59
CA TRP A 75 -5.69 -6.28 -4.35
C TRP A 75 -4.33 -6.59 -5.00
N ILE A 76 -3.77 -5.71 -5.82
CA ILE A 76 -2.39 -5.80 -6.32
C ILE A 76 -1.41 -5.84 -5.14
N SER A 77 -1.64 -5.04 -4.09
CA SER A 77 -0.90 -5.11 -2.83
C SER A 77 -1.58 -6.06 -1.84
N ASN A 78 -1.57 -7.36 -2.13
CA ASN A 78 -2.03 -8.41 -1.22
C ASN A 78 -0.86 -8.92 -0.34
N PRO A 79 -1.11 -9.70 0.72
CA PRO A 79 -0.06 -10.18 1.62
C PRO A 79 1.12 -10.89 0.95
N LEU A 80 0.93 -11.48 -0.23
CA LEU A 80 2.00 -12.15 -0.98
C LEU A 80 2.87 -11.17 -1.76
N THR A 81 2.26 -10.12 -2.32
CA THR A 81 2.95 -9.13 -3.15
C THR A 81 3.45 -7.93 -2.33
N MET A 82 2.90 -7.72 -1.15
CA MET A 82 3.22 -6.59 -0.29
C MET A 82 4.70 -6.58 0.12
N ILE A 83 5.25 -7.73 0.50
CA ILE A 83 6.65 -7.83 0.94
C ILE A 83 7.63 -7.39 -0.17
N PRO A 84 7.61 -7.97 -1.38
CA PRO A 84 8.52 -7.54 -2.44
C PRO A 84 8.23 -6.12 -2.92
N LEU A 85 6.97 -5.69 -2.96
CA LEU A 85 6.59 -4.35 -3.38
C LEU A 85 7.10 -3.27 -2.41
N TYR A 86 6.91 -3.47 -1.12
CA TYR A 86 7.37 -2.53 -0.09
C TYR A 86 8.89 -2.52 0.02
N TYR A 87 9.55 -3.65 -0.21
CA TYR A 87 11.01 -3.70 -0.32
C TYR A 87 11.51 -2.84 -1.49
N LEU A 88 10.86 -2.91 -2.65
CA LEU A 88 11.17 -2.05 -3.79
C LEU A 88 10.99 -0.57 -3.46
N PHE A 89 9.88 -0.19 -2.81
CA PHE A 89 9.64 1.19 -2.39
C PHE A 89 10.74 1.67 -1.43
N LEU A 90 11.12 0.84 -0.48
CA LEU A 90 12.15 1.16 0.50
C LEU A 90 13.51 1.39 -0.19
N VAL A 91 13.93 0.46 -1.05
CA VAL A 91 15.20 0.58 -1.79
C VAL A 91 15.22 1.81 -2.69
N SER A 92 14.12 2.07 -3.43
CA SER A 92 13.99 3.24 -4.29
C SER A 92 14.01 4.55 -3.48
N GLY A 93 13.32 4.57 -2.35
CA GLY A 93 13.30 5.74 -1.47
C GLY A 93 14.65 6.07 -0.88
N TYR A 94 15.38 5.08 -0.38
CA TYR A 94 16.73 5.29 0.13
C TYR A 94 17.71 5.75 -0.97
N ALA A 95 17.57 5.21 -2.19
CA ALA A 95 18.41 5.64 -3.31
C ALA A 95 18.18 7.11 -3.67
N VAL A 96 16.95 7.60 -3.59
CA VAL A 96 16.59 9.00 -3.91
C VAL A 96 16.97 9.96 -2.79
N MET A 97 16.81 9.52 -1.55
CA MET A 97 17.12 10.36 -0.38
C MET A 97 18.62 10.46 -0.09
N GLU A 98 19.46 9.77 -0.89
CA GLU A 98 20.92 9.69 -0.69
C GLU A 98 21.30 9.30 0.76
N THR A 99 20.40 8.67 1.47
CA THR A 99 20.61 8.28 2.86
C THR A 99 21.60 7.12 2.89
N GLN A 100 22.77 7.36 3.44
CA GLN A 100 23.82 6.33 3.57
C GLN A 100 23.47 5.24 4.58
N GLU A 101 22.47 5.45 5.40
CA GLU A 101 21.92 4.44 6.29
C GLU A 101 21.09 3.41 5.50
N LYS A 102 21.81 2.54 4.77
CA LYS A 102 21.18 1.32 4.27
C LYS A 102 20.63 0.58 5.48
N LEU A 103 19.34 0.29 5.47
CA LEU A 103 18.71 -0.52 6.51
C LEU A 103 19.43 -1.89 6.54
N SER A 104 20.52 -1.95 7.33
CA SER A 104 21.19 -3.20 7.61
C SER A 104 20.28 -3.97 8.57
N PHE A 105 20.14 -5.27 8.34
CA PHE A 105 19.43 -6.15 9.27
C PHE A 105 19.95 -5.97 10.72
N ALA A 106 21.24 -5.68 10.87
CA ALA A 106 21.85 -5.38 12.17
C ALA A 106 21.31 -4.10 12.84
N LEU A 107 21.02 -3.04 12.07
CA LEU A 107 20.41 -1.81 12.60
C LEU A 107 18.95 -2.06 13.02
N PHE A 108 18.23 -2.86 12.26
CA PHE A 108 16.86 -3.24 12.59
C PHE A 108 16.83 -4.07 13.89
N ASP A 109 17.71 -5.06 14.00
CA ASP A 109 17.82 -5.94 15.17
C ASP A 109 18.26 -5.17 16.42
N ASN A 110 19.25 -4.28 16.30
CA ASN A 110 19.68 -3.40 17.40
C ASN A 110 18.58 -2.44 17.88
N LYS A 111 17.78 -1.89 16.96
CA LYS A 111 16.64 -1.05 17.34
C LYS A 111 15.51 -1.87 17.97
N LEU A 112 15.24 -3.05 17.47
CA LEU A 112 14.22 -3.92 18.03
C LEU A 112 14.57 -4.37 19.46
N SER A 113 15.84 -4.69 19.72
CA SER A 113 16.34 -5.03 21.06
C SER A 113 16.31 -3.83 22.01
N SER A 114 16.64 -2.63 21.53
CA SER A 114 16.55 -1.40 22.34
C SER A 114 15.13 -1.08 22.81
N PHE A 115 14.10 -1.43 22.01
CA PHE A 115 12.70 -1.26 22.44
C PHE A 115 12.29 -2.22 23.56
N SER A 116 12.91 -3.42 23.62
CA SER A 116 12.63 -4.41 24.66
C SER A 116 13.31 -4.08 26.01
N GLU A 117 14.35 -3.24 26.01
CA GLU A 117 15.08 -2.82 27.20
C GLU A 117 14.53 -1.55 27.87
N MET A 118 13.53 -0.90 27.27
CA MET A 118 12.93 0.31 27.83
C MET A 118 12.07 0.00 29.05
N GLU A 119 12.26 0.74 30.12
CA GLU A 119 11.52 0.59 31.39
C GLU A 119 10.02 0.85 31.27
N SER A 120 9.57 1.57 30.24
CA SER A 120 8.17 1.92 30.03
C SER A 120 7.66 1.37 28.69
N ILE A 121 6.63 0.52 28.76
CA ILE A 121 5.90 -0.01 27.61
C ILE A 121 5.38 1.13 26.69
N TRP A 122 4.95 2.24 27.29
CA TRP A 122 4.44 3.39 26.53
C TRP A 122 5.54 4.04 25.69
N ASN A 123 6.73 4.25 26.25
CA ASN A 123 7.87 4.80 25.53
C ASN A 123 8.32 3.86 24.40
N SER A 124 8.33 2.55 24.64
CA SER A 124 8.63 1.55 23.61
C SER A 124 7.64 1.62 22.44
N ILE A 125 6.34 1.77 22.72
CA ILE A 125 5.30 1.91 21.67
C ILE A 125 5.50 3.21 20.89
N VAL A 126 5.77 4.32 21.54
CA VAL A 126 5.97 5.62 20.88
C VAL A 126 7.21 5.59 19.99
N GLU A 127 8.33 5.08 20.49
CA GLU A 127 9.58 4.98 19.70
C GLU A 127 9.45 3.97 18.54
N ALA A 128 8.82 2.82 18.76
CA ALA A 128 8.55 1.87 17.69
C ALA A 128 7.64 2.46 16.60
N THR A 129 6.61 3.20 17.00
CA THR A 129 5.72 3.90 16.07
C THR A 129 6.46 4.98 15.28
N ARG A 130 7.31 5.74 15.94
CA ARG A 130 8.16 6.75 15.31
C ARG A 130 9.12 6.13 14.29
N PHE A 131 9.79 5.05 14.66
CA PHE A 131 10.67 4.29 13.78
C PHE A 131 9.92 3.78 12.53
N LEU A 132 8.75 3.16 12.73
CA LEU A 132 7.95 2.63 11.62
C LEU A 132 7.43 3.74 10.70
N ILE A 133 7.04 4.90 11.23
CA ILE A 133 6.47 5.99 10.42
C ILE A 133 7.57 6.84 9.77
N ILE A 134 8.60 7.23 10.50
CA ILE A 134 9.60 8.18 10.03
C ILE A 134 10.74 7.47 9.31
N GLU A 135 11.35 6.46 9.92
CA GLU A 135 12.56 5.83 9.37
C GLU A 135 12.26 4.82 8.26
N LEU A 136 11.14 4.11 8.34
CA LEU A 136 10.71 3.17 7.31
C LEU A 136 9.62 3.74 6.39
N GLY A 137 8.63 4.39 6.97
CA GLY A 137 7.46 4.85 6.22
C GLY A 137 7.79 5.96 5.25
N TRP A 138 8.60 6.93 5.64
CA TRP A 138 8.95 8.06 4.78
C TRP A 138 9.73 7.65 3.52
N PRO A 139 10.82 6.86 3.60
CA PRO A 139 11.48 6.32 2.42
C PRO A 139 10.54 5.50 1.54
N MET A 140 9.65 4.70 2.12
CA MET A 140 8.67 3.93 1.36
C MET A 140 7.68 4.83 0.61
N VAL A 141 7.21 5.93 1.22
CA VAL A 141 6.34 6.90 0.55
C VAL A 141 7.07 7.56 -0.61
N VAL A 142 8.30 8.05 -0.38
CA VAL A 142 9.11 8.65 -1.45
C VAL A 142 9.37 7.65 -2.57
N GLY A 143 9.76 6.42 -2.23
CA GLY A 143 10.01 5.37 -3.21
C GLY A 143 8.78 4.95 -4.00
N SER A 144 7.59 4.96 -3.38
CA SER A 144 6.34 4.60 -4.06
C SER A 144 5.93 5.57 -5.16
N LEU A 145 6.43 6.80 -5.14
CA LEU A 145 6.13 7.82 -6.17
C LEU A 145 6.74 7.51 -7.54
N PHE A 146 7.65 6.52 -7.63
CA PHE A 146 8.31 6.13 -8.88
C PHE A 146 7.59 4.99 -9.62
N TYR A 147 6.56 4.42 -9.03
CA TYR A 147 5.80 3.29 -9.59
C TYR A 147 4.34 3.65 -9.78
#